data_fb8cc494d88fcedd09564948a76dcb32
#
_entry.id   fb8cc494d88fcedd09564948a76dcb32
#
_cell.length_a   1.000
_cell.length_b   1.000
_cell.length_c   1.000
_cell.angle_alpha   90.00
_cell.angle_beta   90.00
_cell.angle_gamma   90.00
#
_symmetry.space_group_name_H-M   'P 1'
#
loop_
_entity.id
_entity.type
_entity.pdbx_description
1 polymer ?
#
loop_
_entity_poly.entity_id
_entity_poly.type
_entity_poly.pdbx_seq_one_letter_code
_entity_poly.pdbx_strand_id
1 'polypeptide(L)'
;MSAQTPIYGITYPTESDLVRDVHQHMQTVATTVESALHEVDQRATPAGSTPVIATTFDQLSQMPGVVGQTGYVTNDTSGNNGPYIYDGSAWTRGSVPLGSDVFDFHEVTNWRPEYRAWLSAGTVHLSLRLNRKVAMGATPILNTENVGRILVDKFKPPYYMHLPAFTSQSTTNTPAAAFGIQLQSAGAIMIEALQNNVGIAAGGTVQAMITWPCAFN
;
A
#
# COMPACT_ATOMS: atom_id res chain seq x y z
N MET A 1 -40.13 -31.85 32.76
CA MET A 1 -39.25 -30.72 33.09
C MET A 1 -38.15 -30.72 32.07
N SER A 2 -37.94 -29.59 31.37
CA SER A 2 -36.86 -29.48 30.42
C SER A 2 -35.52 -29.32 31.13
N ALA A 3 -34.45 -29.75 30.48
CA ALA A 3 -33.05 -29.54 30.92
C ALA A 3 -32.34 -28.55 30.03
N GLN A 4 -31.14 -28.10 30.43
CA GLN A 4 -30.33 -27.17 29.65
C GLN A 4 -28.93 -27.74 29.41
N THR A 5 -28.36 -27.42 28.26
CA THR A 5 -26.95 -27.76 27.95
C THR A 5 -25.99 -26.95 28.83
N PRO A 6 -24.86 -27.54 29.28
CA PRO A 6 -24.02 -26.93 30.29
C PRO A 6 -23.21 -25.70 29.79
N ILE A 7 -23.01 -25.56 28.49
CA ILE A 7 -22.19 -24.49 27.92
C ILE A 7 -23.04 -23.34 27.37
N TYR A 8 -24.06 -23.65 26.59
CA TYR A 8 -24.87 -22.66 25.88
C TYR A 8 -26.27 -22.46 26.48
N GLY A 9 -26.63 -23.21 27.52
CA GLY A 9 -27.96 -23.09 28.17
C GLY A 9 -29.14 -23.45 27.26
N ILE A 10 -28.93 -24.20 26.18
CA ILE A 10 -29.97 -24.57 25.22
C ILE A 10 -30.92 -25.53 25.91
N THR A 11 -32.19 -25.16 25.97
CA THR A 11 -33.23 -25.97 26.60
C THR A 11 -33.59 -27.16 25.70
N TYR A 12 -33.62 -28.35 26.27
CA TYR A 12 -34.02 -29.56 25.56
C TYR A 12 -35.02 -30.38 26.38
N PRO A 13 -35.95 -31.14 25.72
CA PRO A 13 -36.89 -32.02 26.39
C PRO A 13 -36.19 -33.21 27.06
N THR A 14 -36.71 -33.65 28.19
CA THR A 14 -36.26 -34.83 28.89
C THR A 14 -37.31 -35.92 28.79
N GLU A 15 -36.99 -37.16 29.23
CA GLU A 15 -37.93 -38.31 29.20
C GLU A 15 -39.21 -38.06 29.99
N SER A 16 -39.21 -37.14 30.95
CA SER A 16 -40.39 -36.81 31.77
C SER A 16 -41.27 -35.72 31.13
N ASP A 17 -40.88 -35.16 29.98
CA ASP A 17 -41.69 -34.13 29.33
C ASP A 17 -42.87 -34.77 28.56
N LEU A 18 -44.01 -34.09 28.61
CA LEU A 18 -45.20 -34.56 27.92
C LEU A 18 -45.05 -34.39 26.41
N VAL A 19 -45.48 -35.38 25.64
CA VAL A 19 -45.41 -35.36 24.17
C VAL A 19 -46.10 -34.14 23.56
N ARG A 20 -47.16 -33.65 24.18
CA ARG A 20 -47.88 -32.45 23.75
C ARG A 20 -47.01 -31.17 23.77
N ASP A 21 -45.97 -31.13 24.60
CA ASP A 21 -45.16 -29.95 24.81
C ASP A 21 -43.84 -29.99 23.98
N VAL A 22 -43.59 -31.12 23.30
CA VAL A 22 -42.37 -31.34 22.49
C VAL A 22 -42.25 -30.30 21.39
N HIS A 23 -43.32 -29.88 20.74
CA HIS A 23 -43.25 -28.86 19.69
C HIS A 23 -42.78 -27.52 20.21
N GLN A 24 -43.16 -27.12 21.43
CA GLN A 24 -42.70 -25.88 22.06
C GLN A 24 -41.20 -25.95 22.44
N HIS A 25 -40.79 -27.12 22.95
CA HIS A 25 -39.37 -27.35 23.25
C HIS A 25 -38.50 -27.32 21.99
N MET A 26 -38.99 -27.94 20.91
CA MET A 26 -38.26 -27.90 19.61
C MET A 26 -38.19 -26.49 19.04
N GLN A 27 -39.24 -25.69 19.14
CA GLN A 27 -39.25 -24.31 18.75
C GLN A 27 -38.23 -23.48 19.58
N THR A 28 -38.21 -23.70 20.90
CA THR A 28 -37.24 -23.03 21.80
C THR A 28 -35.81 -23.42 21.45
N VAL A 29 -35.53 -24.68 21.16
CA VAL A 29 -34.22 -25.14 20.69
C VAL A 29 -33.83 -24.42 19.39
N ALA A 30 -34.73 -24.41 18.41
CA ALA A 30 -34.47 -23.80 17.12
C ALA A 30 -34.13 -22.30 17.26
N THR A 31 -34.96 -21.54 18.00
CA THR A 31 -34.71 -20.10 18.23
C THR A 31 -33.44 -19.83 19.03
N THR A 32 -33.10 -20.68 20.00
CA THR A 32 -31.89 -20.52 20.79
C THR A 32 -30.65 -20.79 19.94
N VAL A 33 -30.69 -21.83 19.08
CA VAL A 33 -29.62 -22.15 18.13
C VAL A 33 -29.45 -21.01 17.11
N GLU A 34 -30.56 -20.52 16.55
CA GLU A 34 -30.52 -19.39 15.61
C GLU A 34 -29.90 -18.14 16.24
N SER A 35 -30.31 -17.81 17.47
CA SER A 35 -29.72 -16.67 18.20
C SER A 35 -28.23 -16.86 18.49
N ALA A 36 -27.83 -18.07 18.88
CA ALA A 36 -26.41 -18.37 19.12
C ALA A 36 -25.56 -18.32 17.84
N LEU A 37 -26.09 -18.81 16.72
CA LEU A 37 -25.43 -18.68 15.41
C LEU A 37 -25.33 -17.24 14.99
N HIS A 38 -26.38 -16.45 15.15
CA HIS A 38 -26.34 -15.02 14.85
C HIS A 38 -25.29 -14.30 15.72
N GLU A 39 -25.18 -14.63 17.00
CA GLU A 39 -24.16 -14.06 17.89
C GLU A 39 -22.75 -14.49 17.48
N VAL A 40 -22.54 -15.72 17.03
CA VAL A 40 -21.27 -16.21 16.48
C VAL A 40 -20.92 -15.47 15.19
N ASP A 41 -21.88 -15.29 14.30
CA ASP A 41 -21.68 -14.51 13.07
C ASP A 41 -21.29 -13.06 13.37
N GLN A 42 -21.92 -12.46 14.38
CA GLN A 42 -21.58 -11.11 14.82
C GLN A 42 -20.17 -11.01 15.47
N ARG A 43 -19.73 -12.08 16.13
CA ARG A 43 -18.39 -12.14 16.73
C ARG A 43 -17.31 -12.52 15.73
N ALA A 44 -17.62 -13.47 14.84
CA ALA A 44 -16.68 -13.91 13.81
C ALA A 44 -16.44 -12.84 12.74
N THR A 45 -17.41 -11.97 12.54
CA THR A 45 -17.39 -10.89 11.56
C THR A 45 -17.88 -9.59 12.21
N PRO A 46 -17.07 -8.90 13.03
CA PRO A 46 -17.41 -7.54 13.41
C PRO A 46 -17.82 -6.77 12.15
N ALA A 47 -18.83 -5.92 12.26
CA ALA A 47 -19.25 -5.11 11.12
C ALA A 47 -18.02 -4.44 10.51
N GLY A 48 -17.77 -4.68 9.23
CA GLY A 48 -16.58 -4.18 8.54
C GLY A 48 -15.33 -5.06 8.56
N SER A 49 -15.34 -6.22 9.23
CA SER A 49 -14.20 -7.15 9.17
C SER A 49 -14.19 -8.03 7.92
N THR A 50 -15.37 -8.25 7.31
CA THR A 50 -15.47 -9.01 6.06
C THR A 50 -15.02 -8.12 4.90
N PRO A 51 -14.05 -8.57 4.08
CA PRO A 51 -13.68 -7.84 2.87
C PRO A 51 -14.86 -7.74 1.91
N VAL A 52 -15.08 -6.56 1.36
CA VAL A 52 -16.06 -6.33 0.29
C VAL A 52 -15.39 -6.58 -1.05
N ILE A 53 -15.99 -7.41 -1.90
CA ILE A 53 -15.48 -7.68 -3.25
C ILE A 53 -16.46 -7.08 -4.26
N ALA A 54 -15.94 -6.24 -5.14
CA ALA A 54 -16.68 -5.64 -6.24
C ALA A 54 -15.98 -5.90 -7.58
N THR A 55 -16.73 -5.93 -8.66
CA THR A 55 -16.15 -6.08 -9.99
C THR A 55 -15.51 -4.77 -10.44
N THR A 56 -16.17 -3.63 -10.20
CA THR A 56 -15.70 -2.30 -10.58
C THR A 56 -15.63 -1.37 -9.37
N PHE A 57 -14.88 -0.29 -9.50
CA PHE A 57 -14.81 0.74 -8.47
C PHE A 57 -16.16 1.45 -8.27
N ASP A 58 -16.92 1.67 -9.33
CA ASP A 58 -18.25 2.26 -9.24
C ASP A 58 -19.19 1.41 -8.37
N GLN A 59 -19.14 0.09 -8.49
CA GLN A 59 -19.89 -0.80 -7.60
C GLN A 59 -19.41 -0.69 -6.16
N LEU A 60 -18.08 -0.71 -5.93
CA LEU A 60 -17.52 -0.61 -4.60
C LEU A 60 -17.90 0.73 -3.94
N SER A 61 -17.84 1.82 -4.68
CA SER A 61 -18.13 3.17 -4.17
C SER A 61 -19.56 3.35 -3.68
N GLN A 62 -20.50 2.55 -4.17
CA GLN A 62 -21.91 2.56 -3.75
C GLN A 62 -22.18 1.63 -2.56
N MET A 63 -21.24 0.78 -2.19
CA MET A 63 -21.40 -0.12 -1.05
C MET A 63 -21.09 0.62 0.26
N PRO A 64 -22.00 0.52 1.26
CA PRO A 64 -21.70 1.05 2.58
C PRO A 64 -20.50 0.31 3.18
N GLY A 65 -19.63 1.04 3.86
CA GLY A 65 -18.46 0.48 4.54
C GLY A 65 -18.42 0.88 6.01
N VAL A 66 -17.58 0.18 6.76
CA VAL A 66 -17.21 0.53 8.13
C VAL A 66 -15.76 0.99 8.13
N VAL A 67 -15.44 2.01 8.93
CA VAL A 67 -14.06 2.56 9.03
C VAL A 67 -13.03 1.45 9.21
N GLY A 68 -12.05 1.40 8.31
CA GLY A 68 -11.01 0.38 8.31
C GLY A 68 -11.37 -0.91 7.57
N GLN A 69 -12.61 -1.05 7.09
CA GLN A 69 -13.02 -2.21 6.29
C GLN A 69 -12.23 -2.26 4.98
N THR A 70 -11.77 -3.46 4.62
CA THR A 70 -11.08 -3.69 3.35
C THR A 70 -12.06 -3.99 2.23
N GLY A 71 -11.81 -3.46 1.05
CA GLY A 71 -12.52 -3.74 -0.19
C GLY A 71 -11.55 -4.20 -1.28
N TYR A 72 -12.04 -4.88 -2.30
CA TYR A 72 -11.24 -5.30 -3.44
C TYR A 72 -12.02 -5.14 -4.75
N VAL A 73 -11.39 -4.49 -5.73
CA VAL A 73 -11.91 -4.36 -7.10
C VAL A 73 -11.16 -5.34 -7.99
N THR A 74 -11.90 -6.18 -8.73
CA THR A 74 -11.34 -7.35 -9.44
C THR A 74 -11.24 -7.20 -10.95
N ASN A 75 -12.14 -6.45 -11.59
CA ASN A 75 -12.22 -6.37 -13.05
C ASN A 75 -12.70 -5.00 -13.54
N ASP A 76 -12.05 -3.94 -13.10
CA ASP A 76 -12.28 -2.58 -13.58
C ASP A 76 -11.37 -2.27 -14.77
N THR A 77 -11.96 -1.86 -15.90
CA THR A 77 -11.22 -1.53 -17.12
C THR A 77 -10.45 -0.21 -17.02
N SER A 78 -10.78 0.63 -16.06
CA SER A 78 -10.16 1.95 -15.84
C SER A 78 -8.89 1.88 -14.98
N GLY A 79 -8.32 0.68 -14.76
CA GLY A 79 -7.10 0.50 -13.96
C GLY A 79 -7.33 0.62 -12.44
N ASN A 80 -8.57 0.56 -11.98
CA ASN A 80 -8.95 0.65 -10.58
C ASN A 80 -8.90 -0.69 -9.83
N ASN A 81 -8.37 -1.75 -10.42
CA ASN A 81 -8.22 -3.04 -9.76
C ASN A 81 -7.26 -2.94 -8.57
N GLY A 82 -7.58 -3.61 -7.47
CA GLY A 82 -6.74 -3.66 -6.29
C GLY A 82 -7.47 -3.45 -4.97
N PRO A 83 -6.71 -3.35 -3.88
CA PRO A 83 -7.25 -3.19 -2.53
C PRO A 83 -7.68 -1.75 -2.24
N TYR A 84 -8.74 -1.64 -1.46
CA TYR A 84 -9.31 -0.40 -0.94
C TYR A 84 -9.54 -0.51 0.56
N ILE A 85 -9.60 0.63 1.23
CA ILE A 85 -9.95 0.75 2.65
C ILE A 85 -11.03 1.82 2.76
N TYR A 86 -12.08 1.55 3.52
CA TYR A 86 -13.11 2.54 3.81
C TYR A 86 -12.63 3.48 4.92
N ASP A 87 -12.58 4.78 4.64
CA ASP A 87 -12.06 5.80 5.57
C ASP A 87 -13.12 6.42 6.49
N GLY A 88 -14.38 6.00 6.33
CA GLY A 88 -15.53 6.56 7.03
C GLY A 88 -16.44 7.40 6.14
N SER A 89 -15.95 7.81 4.98
CA SER A 89 -16.71 8.60 3.99
C SER A 89 -16.70 7.95 2.61
N ALA A 90 -15.58 7.34 2.23
CA ALA A 90 -15.37 6.75 0.91
C ALA A 90 -14.42 5.55 0.95
N TRP A 91 -14.44 4.76 -0.13
CA TRP A 91 -13.46 3.73 -0.39
C TRP A 91 -12.20 4.35 -0.99
N THR A 92 -11.11 4.33 -0.25
CA THR A 92 -9.81 4.85 -0.66
C THR A 92 -8.86 3.71 -1.02
N ARG A 93 -8.07 3.90 -2.05
CA ARG A 93 -7.14 2.87 -2.49
C ARG A 93 -6.03 2.65 -1.46
N GLY A 94 -5.76 1.40 -1.08
CA GLY A 94 -4.71 1.07 -0.12
C GLY A 94 -3.30 1.40 -0.62
N SER A 95 -3.11 1.34 -1.96
CA SER A 95 -1.94 1.91 -2.62
C SER A 95 -2.32 2.46 -3.99
N VAL A 96 -1.91 3.69 -4.28
CA VAL A 96 -2.19 4.38 -5.54
C VAL A 96 -0.91 4.50 -6.34
N PRO A 97 -0.84 3.93 -7.56
CA PRO A 97 0.29 4.20 -8.45
C PRO A 97 0.38 5.70 -8.74
N LEU A 98 1.60 6.23 -8.71
CA LEU A 98 1.89 7.60 -9.07
C LEU A 98 2.64 7.60 -10.40
N GLY A 99 2.08 8.26 -11.39
CA GLY A 99 2.58 8.27 -12.76
C GLY A 99 3.29 9.56 -13.16
N SER A 100 3.32 9.82 -14.46
CA SER A 100 3.94 11.01 -15.05
C SER A 100 3.19 12.31 -14.78
N ASP A 101 1.98 12.23 -14.28
CA ASP A 101 1.22 13.38 -13.74
C ASP A 101 1.78 13.89 -12.41
N VAL A 102 2.49 13.03 -11.68
CA VAL A 102 3.14 13.35 -10.40
C VAL A 102 4.65 13.49 -10.54
N PHE A 103 5.28 12.62 -11.32
CA PHE A 103 6.74 12.58 -11.50
C PHE A 103 7.12 12.84 -12.94
N ASP A 104 7.92 13.87 -13.16
CA ASP A 104 8.53 14.18 -14.45
C ASP A 104 9.98 13.68 -14.46
N PHE A 105 10.15 12.40 -14.80
CA PHE A 105 11.45 11.83 -15.09
C PHE A 105 11.67 11.82 -16.60
N HIS A 106 12.75 12.43 -17.04
CA HIS A 106 13.09 12.48 -18.46
C HIS A 106 14.54 12.06 -18.68
N GLU A 107 14.81 11.56 -19.87
CA GLU A 107 16.18 11.28 -20.26
C GLU A 107 16.98 12.58 -20.25
N VAL A 108 18.04 12.58 -19.45
CA VAL A 108 19.07 13.63 -19.48
C VAL A 108 20.28 13.13 -20.27
N THR A 109 21.22 14.01 -20.58
CA THR A 109 22.37 13.68 -21.42
C THR A 109 23.09 12.42 -20.96
N ASN A 110 23.20 12.20 -19.67
CA ASN A 110 24.00 11.15 -19.06
C ASN A 110 23.22 10.00 -18.47
N TRP A 111 21.93 10.18 -18.18
CA TRP A 111 21.12 9.22 -17.44
C TRP A 111 19.80 8.91 -18.14
N ARG A 112 19.39 7.65 -18.04
CA ARG A 112 18.07 7.17 -18.41
C ARG A 112 17.36 6.69 -17.15
N PRO A 113 16.40 7.46 -16.64
CA PRO A 113 15.66 7.07 -15.45
C PRO A 113 14.59 6.02 -15.78
N GLU A 114 14.45 5.07 -14.88
CA GLU A 114 13.32 4.12 -14.79
C GLU A 114 12.78 4.21 -13.36
N TYR A 115 11.48 4.33 -13.19
CA TYR A 115 10.91 4.46 -11.87
C TYR A 115 9.60 3.73 -11.70
N ARG A 116 9.29 3.42 -10.46
CA ARG A 116 7.95 3.06 -10.00
C ARG A 116 7.68 3.85 -8.74
N ALA A 117 6.50 4.46 -8.66
CA ALA A 117 6.10 5.22 -7.50
C ALA A 117 4.66 4.86 -7.11
N TRP A 118 4.39 4.89 -5.82
CA TRP A 118 3.04 4.67 -5.28
C TRP A 118 2.86 5.40 -3.97
N LEU A 119 1.61 5.75 -3.69
CA LEU A 119 1.18 6.29 -2.41
C LEU A 119 0.54 5.15 -1.61
N SER A 120 0.93 4.97 -0.37
CA SER A 120 0.32 4.03 0.56
C SER A 120 0.31 4.62 1.96
N ALA A 121 -0.86 4.62 2.61
CA ALA A 121 -1.04 5.14 3.96
C ALA A 121 -0.38 6.53 4.19
N GLY A 122 -0.56 7.44 3.23
CA GLY A 122 0.00 8.78 3.32
C GLY A 122 1.53 8.89 3.12
N THR A 123 2.15 7.81 2.70
CA THR A 123 3.59 7.75 2.42
C THR A 123 3.82 7.55 0.93
N VAL A 124 4.65 8.38 0.34
CA VAL A 124 5.13 8.22 -1.02
C VAL A 124 6.28 7.23 -1.01
N HIS A 125 6.21 6.24 -1.90
CA HIS A 125 7.26 5.28 -2.15
C HIS A 125 7.77 5.47 -3.57
N LEU A 126 9.07 5.62 -3.74
CA LEU A 126 9.74 5.77 -5.04
C LEU A 126 10.85 4.73 -5.17
N SER A 127 10.71 3.83 -6.12
CA SER A 127 11.79 2.96 -6.58
C SER A 127 12.38 3.60 -7.84
N LEU A 128 13.61 4.05 -7.76
CA LEU A 128 14.31 4.74 -8.85
C LEU A 128 15.52 3.93 -9.29
N ARG A 129 15.66 3.77 -10.59
CA ARG A 129 16.85 3.22 -11.24
C ARG A 129 17.31 4.19 -12.31
N LEU A 130 18.56 4.61 -12.23
CA LEU A 130 19.21 5.47 -13.18
C LEU A 130 20.24 4.65 -13.96
N ASN A 131 20.05 4.50 -15.26
CA ASN A 131 20.97 3.82 -16.15
C ASN A 131 21.93 4.83 -16.76
N ARG A 132 23.24 4.62 -16.63
CA ARG A 132 24.25 5.51 -17.18
C ARG A 132 24.38 5.31 -18.68
N LYS A 133 24.23 6.36 -19.46
CA LYS A 133 24.32 6.32 -20.94
C LYS A 133 25.77 6.38 -21.42
N VAL A 134 26.56 7.21 -20.79
CA VAL A 134 27.98 7.48 -21.14
C VAL A 134 28.83 7.26 -19.90
N ALA A 135 29.99 6.62 -20.05
CA ALA A 135 30.90 6.43 -18.93
C ALA A 135 31.22 7.77 -18.25
N MET A 136 31.17 7.78 -16.93
CA MET A 136 31.59 8.90 -16.11
C MET A 136 32.93 8.55 -15.49
N GLY A 137 33.94 9.37 -15.76
CA GLY A 137 35.24 9.30 -15.10
C GLY A 137 35.17 9.71 -13.63
N ALA A 138 36.31 9.75 -12.99
CA ALA A 138 36.43 10.23 -11.62
C ALA A 138 35.83 11.63 -11.48
N THR A 139 34.95 11.81 -10.52
CA THR A 139 34.22 13.05 -10.28
C THR A 139 34.47 13.55 -8.86
N PRO A 140 34.49 14.87 -8.63
CA PRO A 140 34.49 15.40 -7.28
C PRO A 140 33.20 15.10 -6.53
N ILE A 141 33.29 15.12 -5.21
CA ILE A 141 32.12 15.05 -4.30
C ILE A 141 31.12 16.16 -4.67
N LEU A 142 29.82 15.88 -4.44
CA LEU A 142 28.72 16.80 -4.67
C LEU A 142 28.53 17.27 -6.12
N ASN A 143 29.09 16.56 -7.08
CA ASN A 143 28.72 16.78 -8.47
C ASN A 143 27.30 16.25 -8.67
N THR A 144 26.33 17.14 -8.82
CA THR A 144 24.89 16.80 -8.90
C THR A 144 24.37 17.01 -10.33
N GLU A 145 23.55 16.06 -10.78
CA GLU A 145 22.77 16.17 -12.03
C GLU A 145 21.29 16.03 -11.73
N ASN A 146 20.47 16.92 -12.28
CA ASN A 146 19.01 16.81 -12.16
C ASN A 146 18.52 15.69 -13.08
N VAL A 147 17.78 14.72 -12.54
CA VAL A 147 17.25 13.57 -13.27
C VAL A 147 15.72 13.54 -13.30
N GLY A 148 15.07 14.45 -12.60
CA GLY A 148 13.62 14.56 -12.58
C GLY A 148 13.09 15.52 -11.53
N ARG A 149 11.79 15.64 -11.47
CA ARG A 149 11.11 16.48 -10.47
C ARG A 149 9.75 15.92 -10.09
N ILE A 150 9.27 16.30 -8.93
CA ILE A 150 7.92 16.06 -8.43
C ILE A 150 7.06 17.26 -8.81
N LEU A 151 6.00 17.03 -9.59
CA LEU A 151 5.16 18.09 -10.15
C LEU A 151 4.08 18.59 -9.17
N VAL A 152 3.62 17.71 -8.27
CA VAL A 152 2.47 17.97 -7.40
C VAL A 152 2.94 18.23 -5.97
N ASP A 153 2.63 19.42 -5.45
CA ASP A 153 3.15 19.90 -4.16
C ASP A 153 2.91 18.97 -2.98
N LYS A 154 1.72 18.39 -2.88
CA LYS A 154 1.39 17.46 -1.78
C LYS A 154 2.26 16.20 -1.72
N PHE A 155 2.92 15.84 -2.82
CA PHE A 155 3.81 14.70 -2.90
C PHE A 155 5.29 15.07 -2.76
N LYS A 156 5.62 16.35 -2.65
CA LYS A 156 6.99 16.79 -2.42
C LYS A 156 7.44 16.41 -1.00
N PRO A 157 8.72 16.08 -0.81
CA PRO A 157 9.23 15.81 0.52
C PRO A 157 9.16 17.07 1.39
N PRO A 158 8.81 16.95 2.68
CA PRO A 158 8.65 18.10 3.57
C PRO A 158 9.97 18.78 3.89
N TYR A 159 11.07 18.11 3.67
CA TYR A 159 12.44 18.60 3.89
C TYR A 159 13.40 18.03 2.84
N TYR A 160 14.55 18.61 2.79
CA TYR A 160 15.64 18.19 1.93
C TYR A 160 16.21 16.84 2.40
N MET A 161 16.33 15.86 1.50
CA MET A 161 16.78 14.52 1.82
C MET A 161 17.97 14.13 0.97
N HIS A 162 19.02 13.60 1.62
CA HIS A 162 20.15 12.92 1.00
C HIS A 162 20.11 11.45 1.34
N LEU A 163 20.10 10.59 0.36
CA LEU A 163 19.94 9.16 0.55
C LEU A 163 21.01 8.41 -0.23
N PRO A 164 21.68 7.45 0.40
CA PRO A 164 22.64 6.61 -0.30
C PRO A 164 21.90 5.74 -1.34
N ALA A 165 22.55 5.53 -2.48
CA ALA A 165 22.04 4.67 -3.53
C ALA A 165 23.03 3.55 -3.83
N PHE A 166 22.51 2.40 -4.25
CA PHE A 166 23.33 1.26 -4.66
C PHE A 166 23.82 1.46 -6.09
N THR A 167 25.11 1.27 -6.32
CA THR A 167 25.74 1.40 -7.62
C THR A 167 26.17 0.03 -8.13
N SER A 168 25.82 -0.29 -9.37
CA SER A 168 26.30 -1.49 -10.08
C SER A 168 27.16 -1.09 -11.25
N GLN A 169 28.10 -1.96 -11.66
CA GLN A 169 29.03 -1.74 -12.76
C GLN A 169 29.82 -0.43 -12.62
N SER A 170 30.32 -0.18 -11.43
CA SER A 170 31.24 0.93 -11.19
C SER A 170 32.57 0.68 -11.91
N THR A 171 33.25 1.76 -12.30
CA THR A 171 34.65 1.67 -12.70
C THR A 171 35.50 1.26 -11.50
N THR A 172 36.62 0.59 -11.73
CA THR A 172 37.53 0.03 -10.71
C THR A 172 37.53 0.78 -9.38
N ASN A 173 37.25 0.03 -8.30
CA ASN A 173 37.26 0.48 -6.89
C ASN A 173 36.19 1.46 -6.42
N THR A 174 35.11 1.67 -7.18
CA THR A 174 34.00 2.49 -6.69
C THR A 174 33.13 1.70 -5.70
N PRO A 175 32.99 2.15 -4.44
CA PRO A 175 32.12 1.49 -3.47
C PRO A 175 30.66 1.45 -3.94
N ALA A 176 29.91 0.44 -3.50
CA ALA A 176 28.51 0.30 -3.85
C ALA A 176 27.62 1.48 -3.43
N ALA A 177 28.06 2.27 -2.44
CA ALA A 177 27.35 3.45 -1.93
C ALA A 177 28.05 4.77 -2.30
N ALA A 178 28.73 4.81 -3.44
CA ALA A 178 29.48 6.01 -3.89
C ALA A 178 28.57 7.13 -4.41
N PHE A 179 27.33 6.82 -4.72
CA PHE A 179 26.33 7.76 -5.21
C PHE A 179 25.14 7.84 -4.25
N GLY A 180 24.45 8.98 -4.30
CA GLY A 180 23.24 9.24 -3.56
C GLY A 180 22.17 9.86 -4.44
N ILE A 181 20.94 9.81 -3.94
CA ILE A 181 19.80 10.54 -4.49
C ILE A 181 19.45 11.65 -3.51
N GLN A 182 19.33 12.85 -4.05
CA GLN A 182 18.95 14.04 -3.34
C GLN A 182 17.53 14.41 -3.75
N LEU A 183 16.63 14.50 -2.78
CA LEU A 183 15.28 15.02 -2.97
C LEU A 183 15.20 16.41 -2.33
N GLN A 184 14.84 17.38 -3.12
CA GLN A 184 14.66 18.75 -2.64
C GLN A 184 13.21 19.02 -2.28
N SER A 185 12.96 19.81 -1.24
CA SER A 185 11.62 20.24 -0.84
C SER A 185 10.89 21.01 -1.96
N ALA A 186 11.62 21.62 -2.88
CA ALA A 186 11.08 22.21 -4.10
C ALA A 186 10.64 21.16 -5.15
N GLY A 187 10.95 19.86 -4.92
CA GLY A 187 10.57 18.75 -5.77
C GLY A 187 11.64 18.29 -6.76
N ALA A 188 12.82 18.91 -6.82
CA ALA A 188 13.88 18.44 -7.70
C ALA A 188 14.45 17.10 -7.20
N ILE A 189 14.76 16.20 -8.14
CA ILE A 189 15.37 14.90 -7.89
C ILE A 189 16.74 14.90 -8.57
N MET A 190 17.78 14.80 -7.75
CA MET A 190 19.15 14.90 -8.20
C MET A 190 19.89 13.60 -7.92
N ILE A 191 20.82 13.23 -8.79
CA ILE A 191 21.86 12.26 -8.47
C ILE A 191 23.11 13.01 -8.05
N GLU A 192 23.83 12.50 -7.07
CA GLU A 192 25.07 13.11 -6.56
C GLU A 192 26.16 12.08 -6.32
N ALA A 193 27.42 12.50 -6.46
CA ALA A 193 28.54 11.70 -6.02
C ALA A 193 28.84 12.00 -4.55
N LEU A 194 28.78 10.96 -3.70
CA LEU A 194 29.03 11.07 -2.26
C LEU A 194 30.51 10.95 -1.88
N GLN A 195 31.34 10.52 -2.82
CA GLN A 195 32.78 10.33 -2.62
C GLN A 195 33.57 10.95 -3.78
N ASN A 196 34.79 11.37 -3.48
CA ASN A 196 35.73 11.84 -4.52
C ASN A 196 36.23 10.66 -5.37
N ASN A 197 36.56 10.98 -6.62
CA ASN A 197 37.16 10.05 -7.57
C ASN A 197 36.33 8.80 -7.85
N VAL A 198 35.00 8.92 -7.80
CA VAL A 198 34.09 7.84 -8.18
C VAL A 198 33.66 8.00 -9.63
N GLY A 199 33.53 6.88 -10.30
CA GLY A 199 33.08 6.83 -11.68
C GLY A 199 32.09 5.66 -11.87
N ILE A 200 31.35 5.70 -12.96
CA ILE A 200 30.43 4.65 -13.36
C ILE A 200 30.54 4.37 -14.84
N ALA A 201 30.64 3.10 -15.23
CA ALA A 201 30.72 2.69 -16.61
C ALA A 201 29.42 2.98 -17.38
N ALA A 202 29.51 3.10 -18.70
CA ALA A 202 28.32 3.06 -19.55
C ALA A 202 27.53 1.75 -19.31
N GLY A 203 26.22 1.83 -19.16
CA GLY A 203 25.38 0.71 -18.76
C GLY A 203 25.35 0.42 -17.25
N GLY A 204 26.20 1.07 -16.45
CA GLY A 204 26.11 1.01 -14.99
C GLY A 204 24.85 1.65 -14.46
N THR A 205 24.41 1.22 -13.27
CA THR A 205 23.16 1.69 -12.68
C THR A 205 23.36 2.25 -11.28
N VAL A 206 22.56 3.25 -10.94
CA VAL A 206 22.36 3.73 -9.58
C VAL A 206 20.92 3.47 -9.19
N GLN A 207 20.69 2.81 -8.05
CA GLN A 207 19.36 2.40 -7.62
C GLN A 207 19.09 2.88 -6.20
N ALA A 208 17.90 3.39 -5.96
CA ALA A 208 17.43 3.78 -4.64
C ALA A 208 15.96 3.42 -4.45
N MET A 209 15.62 3.03 -3.22
CA MET A 209 14.24 2.96 -2.76
C MET A 209 14.05 4.01 -1.68
N ILE A 210 13.14 4.93 -1.91
CA ILE A 210 13.00 6.14 -1.12
C ILE A 210 11.56 6.23 -0.64
N THR A 211 11.36 6.62 0.61
CA THR A 211 10.02 6.83 1.17
C THR A 211 9.97 8.12 1.96
N TRP A 212 8.86 8.85 1.86
CA TRP A 212 8.62 10.06 2.64
C TRP A 212 7.12 10.29 2.86
N PRO A 213 6.72 10.92 3.96
CA PRO A 213 5.32 11.29 4.16
C PRO A 213 4.90 12.35 3.14
N CYS A 214 3.71 12.21 2.56
CA CYS A 214 3.11 13.30 1.80
C CYS A 214 2.56 14.36 2.75
N ALA A 215 2.51 15.62 2.28
CA ALA A 215 1.85 16.67 3.02
C ALA A 215 0.34 16.39 3.03
N PHE A 216 -0.22 16.18 4.22
CA PHE A 216 -1.66 16.20 4.42
C PHE A 216 -2.10 17.66 4.61
N ASN A 217 -2.86 18.16 3.67
CA ASN A 217 -3.63 19.40 3.86
C ASN A 217 -5.02 19.05 4.36
#